data_83f3d3b1700c58ebc552432c3f488435
#
_entry.id   83f3d3b1700c58ebc552432c3f488435
#
_cell.length_a   1.000
_cell.length_b   1.000
_cell.length_c   1.000
_cell.angle_alpha   90.00
_cell.angle_beta   90.00
_cell.angle_gamma   90.00
#
_symmetry.space_group_name_H-M   'P 1'
#
loop_
_entity.id
_entity.type
_entity.pdbx_description
1 polymer ?
#
loop_
_entity_poly.entity_id
_entity_poly.type
_entity_poly.pdbx_seq_one_letter_code
_entity_poly.pdbx_strand_id
1 'polypeptide(L)'
;GMSGVLFKQLGWMMCAIMFISTVAALSLTPMLCSQLLRLQKKPSKMFKLFFTPIEKALDALDTWYAKMLNWAVRHRPIVIVGCIAFFIVSLLCAKGIGTEFFPAQDNARIAVQLELPIGTRKEIAQELSEKLTNQWMTKYKDIMKVCNYTVGQADSDNTWASMQDNGSHIISFNISLVDPGDRDITLEAVCDEMREDLKGYPEFSKAQVILGGSNTGMSAQASADFEVYGYDMTVTDSVAARLKRELLKVKGVTEVNISRSDYQPEYQVDFDREKLAMHGLNLATAGNYLRNRINGAVASKYREDGDEYDIKVRYAPEFRTSLESLENILIYNAQGQSVRVKDVGKVVERFAPPTIERKDRERIVTVSAVISGAPLGDVVAAGNKLIDKMDIPGEITIQISGWYEAQQD
;
A
#
# COMPACT_ATOMS: atom_id res chain seq x y z
N GLY A 1 13.11 3.72 -14.85
CA GLY A 1 12.32 3.40 -13.69
C GLY A 1 12.99 2.46 -12.71
N MET A 2 12.35 2.12 -11.62
CA MET A 2 12.90 1.24 -10.56
C MET A 2 13.23 -0.16 -11.10
N SER A 3 12.41 -0.69 -12.01
CA SER A 3 12.62 -1.96 -12.72
C SER A 3 13.96 -1.97 -13.48
N GLY A 4 14.25 -0.92 -14.24
CA GLY A 4 15.48 -0.81 -15.02
C GLY A 4 16.73 -0.85 -14.14
N VAL A 5 16.68 -0.23 -12.96
CA VAL A 5 17.82 -0.24 -12.01
C VAL A 5 18.05 -1.65 -11.45
N LEU A 6 16.98 -2.34 -11.03
CA LEU A 6 17.06 -3.69 -10.48
C LEU A 6 17.57 -4.69 -11.53
N PHE A 7 16.98 -4.71 -12.72
CA PHE A 7 17.37 -5.63 -13.79
C PHE A 7 18.78 -5.33 -14.33
N LYS A 8 19.20 -4.07 -14.39
CA LYS A 8 20.55 -3.71 -14.80
C LYS A 8 21.61 -4.27 -13.84
N GLN A 9 21.40 -4.13 -12.53
CA GLN A 9 22.34 -4.65 -11.52
C GLN A 9 22.39 -6.18 -11.56
N LEU A 10 21.22 -6.83 -11.62
CA LEU A 10 21.12 -8.30 -11.73
C LEU A 10 21.79 -8.81 -13.00
N GLY A 11 21.55 -8.17 -14.15
CA GLY A 11 22.12 -8.52 -15.43
C GLY A 11 23.65 -8.42 -15.43
N TRP A 12 24.23 -7.34 -14.91
CA TRP A 12 25.69 -7.20 -14.79
C TRP A 12 26.30 -8.26 -13.88
N MET A 13 25.66 -8.55 -12.75
CA MET A 13 26.11 -9.59 -11.84
C MET A 13 26.08 -10.97 -12.51
N MET A 14 25.01 -11.32 -13.22
CA MET A 14 24.90 -12.56 -13.97
C MET A 14 25.95 -12.66 -15.08
N CYS A 15 26.18 -11.60 -15.86
CA CYS A 15 27.23 -11.59 -16.87
C CYS A 15 28.62 -11.81 -16.27
N ALA A 16 28.95 -11.16 -15.17
CA ALA A 16 30.23 -11.33 -14.49
C ALA A 16 30.41 -12.77 -13.98
N ILE A 17 29.39 -13.34 -13.34
CA ILE A 17 29.43 -14.73 -12.84
C ILE A 17 29.59 -15.71 -14.01
N MET A 18 28.84 -15.55 -15.10
CA MET A 18 28.96 -16.40 -16.27
C MET A 18 30.34 -16.31 -16.92
N PHE A 19 30.92 -15.11 -17.02
CA PHE A 19 32.25 -14.92 -17.55
C PHE A 19 33.31 -15.63 -16.71
N ILE A 20 33.29 -15.45 -15.38
CA ILE A 20 34.21 -16.12 -14.45
C ILE A 20 34.03 -17.64 -14.52
N SER A 21 32.78 -18.13 -14.53
CA SER A 21 32.46 -19.53 -14.65
C SER A 21 33.01 -20.15 -15.97
N THR A 22 32.89 -19.44 -17.08
CA THR A 22 33.43 -19.89 -18.38
C THR A 22 34.95 -19.95 -18.36
N VAL A 23 35.62 -18.93 -17.80
CA VAL A 23 37.09 -18.93 -17.63
C VAL A 23 37.53 -20.11 -16.74
N ALA A 24 36.84 -20.33 -15.64
CA ALA A 24 37.14 -21.48 -14.74
C ALA A 24 36.91 -22.82 -15.44
N ALA A 25 35.83 -22.98 -16.19
CA ALA A 25 35.54 -24.20 -16.93
C ALA A 25 36.58 -24.50 -18.02
N LEU A 26 37.04 -23.48 -18.74
CA LEU A 26 38.02 -23.65 -19.83
C LEU A 26 39.47 -23.80 -19.34
N SER A 27 39.82 -23.25 -18.18
CA SER A 27 41.16 -23.28 -17.62
C SER A 27 41.34 -24.31 -16.51
N LEU A 28 40.53 -24.26 -15.48
CA LEU A 28 40.69 -25.07 -14.26
C LEU A 28 40.31 -26.53 -14.52
N THR A 29 39.20 -26.75 -15.23
CA THR A 29 38.72 -28.13 -15.48
C THR A 29 39.73 -28.97 -16.30
N PRO A 30 40.27 -28.50 -17.45
CA PRO A 30 41.28 -29.26 -18.17
C PRO A 30 42.58 -29.46 -17.36
N MET A 31 43.00 -28.43 -16.58
CA MET A 31 44.18 -28.51 -15.74
C MET A 31 44.00 -29.60 -14.65
N LEU A 32 42.89 -29.59 -13.95
CA LEU A 32 42.59 -30.61 -12.94
C LEU A 32 42.44 -32.01 -13.58
N CYS A 33 41.79 -32.14 -14.72
CA CYS A 33 41.70 -33.37 -15.46
C CYS A 33 43.07 -33.93 -15.83
N SER A 34 44.00 -33.12 -16.29
CA SER A 34 45.36 -33.54 -16.64
C SER A 34 46.17 -34.03 -15.44
N GLN A 35 45.93 -33.49 -14.25
CA GLN A 35 46.66 -33.86 -13.04
C GLN A 35 46.01 -35.01 -12.25
N LEU A 36 44.68 -35.05 -12.20
CA LEU A 36 43.93 -35.99 -11.36
C LEU A 36 43.48 -37.25 -12.10
N LEU A 37 43.18 -37.16 -13.40
CA LEU A 37 42.78 -38.32 -14.19
C LEU A 37 44.00 -39.18 -14.58
N ARG A 38 44.05 -40.37 -14.03
CA ARG A 38 45.03 -41.39 -14.40
C ARG A 38 44.36 -42.50 -15.21
N LEU A 39 44.95 -42.85 -16.34
CA LEU A 39 44.52 -43.99 -17.15
C LEU A 39 44.62 -45.29 -16.33
N GLN A 40 43.46 -45.78 -15.88
CA GLN A 40 43.39 -47.09 -15.23
C GLN A 40 43.43 -48.21 -16.27
N LYS A 41 44.50 -49.00 -16.27
CA LYS A 41 44.68 -50.11 -17.23
C LYS A 41 43.73 -51.29 -17.06
N LYS A 42 43.13 -51.51 -15.88
CA LYS A 42 42.10 -52.54 -15.63
C LYS A 42 41.18 -52.13 -14.49
N PRO A 43 39.84 -51.94 -14.76
CA PRO A 43 38.88 -51.64 -13.71
C PRO A 43 38.71 -52.84 -12.76
N SER A 44 38.62 -52.56 -11.45
CA SER A 44 38.32 -53.52 -10.41
C SER A 44 36.96 -54.20 -10.63
N LYS A 45 36.84 -55.53 -10.22
CA LYS A 45 35.55 -56.25 -10.33
C LYS A 45 34.38 -55.53 -9.64
N MET A 46 34.62 -54.85 -8.51
CA MET A 46 33.63 -54.06 -7.81
C MET A 46 33.22 -52.80 -8.60
N PHE A 47 34.16 -52.13 -9.23
CA PHE A 47 33.92 -50.96 -10.07
C PHE A 47 33.02 -51.31 -11.28
N LYS A 48 33.28 -52.47 -11.92
CA LYS A 48 32.44 -52.98 -13.02
C LYS A 48 31.00 -53.25 -12.58
N LEU A 49 30.78 -53.76 -11.37
CA LEU A 49 29.44 -54.10 -10.89
C LEU A 49 28.56 -52.86 -10.74
N PHE A 50 29.11 -51.73 -10.26
CA PHE A 50 28.38 -50.47 -10.05
C PHE A 50 28.31 -49.61 -11.31
N PHE A 51 29.33 -49.57 -12.13
CA PHE A 51 29.39 -48.67 -13.28
C PHE A 51 28.85 -49.28 -14.58
N THR A 52 28.84 -50.62 -14.76
CA THR A 52 28.27 -51.22 -15.96
C THR A 52 26.79 -50.92 -16.23
N PRO A 53 25.88 -50.85 -15.21
CA PRO A 53 24.51 -50.45 -15.48
C PRO A 53 24.40 -48.96 -15.88
N ILE A 54 25.26 -48.10 -15.32
CA ILE A 54 25.30 -46.68 -15.68
C ILE A 54 25.85 -46.52 -17.11
N GLU A 55 26.91 -47.21 -17.47
CA GLU A 55 27.49 -47.21 -18.81
C GLU A 55 26.48 -47.71 -19.86
N LYS A 56 25.75 -48.77 -19.57
CA LYS A 56 24.67 -49.26 -20.45
C LYS A 56 23.51 -48.27 -20.58
N ALA A 57 23.17 -47.54 -19.50
CA ALA A 57 22.14 -46.49 -19.55
C ALA A 57 22.60 -45.31 -20.40
N LEU A 58 23.88 -44.90 -20.29
CA LEU A 58 24.45 -43.84 -21.12
C LEU A 58 24.54 -44.27 -22.60
N ASP A 59 24.99 -45.50 -22.90
CA ASP A 59 25.02 -46.04 -24.25
C ASP A 59 23.64 -46.16 -24.89
N ALA A 60 22.63 -46.51 -24.09
CA ALA A 60 21.24 -46.52 -24.53
C ALA A 60 20.73 -45.09 -24.84
N LEU A 61 21.12 -44.11 -24.03
CA LEU A 61 20.81 -42.67 -24.24
C LEU A 61 21.49 -42.18 -25.53
N ASP A 62 22.75 -42.50 -25.73
CA ASP A 62 23.50 -42.13 -26.95
C ASP A 62 22.89 -42.74 -28.22
N THR A 63 22.52 -44.02 -28.17
CA THR A 63 21.83 -44.66 -29.28
C THR A 63 20.47 -44.10 -29.57
N TRP A 64 19.72 -43.73 -28.55
CA TRP A 64 18.43 -43.05 -28.68
C TRP A 64 18.59 -41.64 -29.28
N TYR A 65 19.55 -40.85 -28.77
CA TYR A 65 19.89 -39.55 -29.31
C TYR A 65 20.34 -39.63 -30.77
N ALA A 66 21.23 -40.55 -31.11
CA ALA A 66 21.68 -40.74 -32.49
C ALA A 66 20.53 -41.08 -33.46
N LYS A 67 19.55 -41.90 -33.01
CA LYS A 67 18.35 -42.22 -33.80
C LYS A 67 17.47 -40.95 -34.00
N MET A 68 17.24 -40.20 -32.92
CA MET A 68 16.49 -38.93 -33.01
C MET A 68 17.17 -37.91 -33.92
N LEU A 69 18.49 -37.77 -33.80
CA LEU A 69 19.26 -36.84 -34.62
C LEU A 69 19.21 -37.22 -36.10
N ASN A 70 19.40 -38.54 -36.43
CA ASN A 70 19.30 -39.04 -37.78
C ASN A 70 17.91 -38.82 -38.37
N TRP A 71 16.86 -39.03 -37.59
CA TRP A 71 15.49 -38.76 -38.02
C TRP A 71 15.30 -37.26 -38.30
N ALA A 72 15.73 -36.38 -37.39
CA ALA A 72 15.62 -34.93 -37.54
C ALA A 72 16.39 -34.38 -38.77
N VAL A 73 17.61 -34.89 -39.01
CA VAL A 73 18.41 -34.49 -40.18
C VAL A 73 17.80 -35.04 -41.48
N ARG A 74 17.12 -36.17 -41.45
CA ARG A 74 16.43 -36.74 -42.61
C ARG A 74 15.14 -36.02 -42.97
N HIS A 75 14.48 -35.46 -41.95
CA HIS A 75 13.19 -34.76 -42.09
C HIS A 75 13.30 -33.25 -41.78
N ARG A 76 14.36 -32.62 -42.29
CA ARG A 76 14.66 -31.19 -42.06
C ARG A 76 13.47 -30.26 -42.16
N PRO A 77 12.64 -30.35 -43.26
CA PRO A 77 11.53 -29.38 -43.39
C PRO A 77 10.46 -29.59 -42.30
N ILE A 78 10.22 -30.84 -41.88
CA ILE A 78 9.22 -31.11 -40.83
C ILE A 78 9.68 -30.55 -39.47
N VAL A 79 10.97 -30.70 -39.16
CA VAL A 79 11.53 -30.14 -37.91
C VAL A 79 11.48 -28.62 -37.90
N ILE A 80 11.87 -27.98 -39.03
CA ILE A 80 11.85 -26.51 -39.13
C ILE A 80 10.43 -25.98 -39.01
N VAL A 81 9.48 -26.57 -39.75
CA VAL A 81 8.06 -26.16 -39.68
C VAL A 81 7.47 -26.42 -38.28
N GLY A 82 7.83 -27.55 -37.66
CA GLY A 82 7.43 -27.89 -36.29
C GLY A 82 7.94 -26.88 -35.26
N CYS A 83 9.22 -26.48 -35.36
CA CYS A 83 9.80 -25.46 -34.47
C CYS A 83 9.13 -24.09 -34.66
N ILE A 84 8.88 -23.70 -35.92
CA ILE A 84 8.19 -22.42 -36.21
C ILE A 84 6.75 -22.47 -35.70
N ALA A 85 6.03 -23.57 -35.94
CA ALA A 85 4.68 -23.75 -35.43
C ALA A 85 4.63 -23.70 -33.91
N PHE A 86 5.55 -24.40 -33.22
CA PHE A 86 5.66 -24.36 -31.77
C PHE A 86 5.96 -22.96 -31.25
N PHE A 87 6.85 -22.22 -31.92
CA PHE A 87 7.17 -20.85 -31.58
C PHE A 87 5.96 -19.91 -31.73
N ILE A 88 5.21 -20.06 -32.83
CA ILE A 88 3.97 -19.28 -33.05
C ILE A 88 2.92 -19.61 -31.97
N VAL A 89 2.71 -20.88 -31.66
CA VAL A 89 1.79 -21.30 -30.60
C VAL A 89 2.23 -20.73 -29.25
N SER A 90 3.52 -20.79 -28.94
CA SER A 90 4.07 -20.19 -27.72
C SER A 90 3.82 -18.68 -27.63
N LEU A 91 3.98 -17.94 -28.72
CA LEU A 91 3.68 -16.51 -28.78
C LEU A 91 2.18 -16.21 -28.61
N LEU A 92 1.32 -17.06 -29.16
CA LEU A 92 -0.14 -16.93 -29.01
C LEU A 92 -0.56 -17.21 -27.55
N CYS A 93 0.03 -18.23 -26.92
CA CYS A 93 -0.20 -18.52 -25.50
C CYS A 93 0.32 -17.39 -24.59
N ALA A 94 1.48 -16.79 -24.92
CA ALA A 94 2.03 -15.68 -24.15
C ALA A 94 1.14 -14.45 -24.12
N LYS A 95 0.34 -14.21 -25.17
CA LYS A 95 -0.66 -13.11 -25.20
C LYS A 95 -1.81 -13.30 -24.23
N GLY A 96 -2.10 -14.53 -23.84
CA GLY A 96 -3.15 -14.87 -22.87
C GLY A 96 -2.69 -14.84 -21.42
N ILE A 97 -1.39 -14.67 -21.19
CA ILE A 97 -0.82 -14.64 -19.83
C ILE A 97 -0.81 -13.17 -19.38
N GLY A 98 -1.56 -12.88 -18.31
CA GLY A 98 -1.51 -11.58 -17.66
C GLY A 98 -0.11 -11.31 -17.09
N THR A 99 0.34 -10.07 -17.16
CA THR A 99 1.62 -9.64 -16.58
C THR A 99 1.37 -8.93 -15.27
N GLU A 100 2.02 -9.39 -14.20
CA GLU A 100 2.05 -8.74 -12.90
C GLU A 100 3.49 -8.38 -12.56
N PHE A 101 3.71 -7.17 -12.06
CA PHE A 101 5.06 -6.72 -11.70
C PHE A 101 5.55 -7.40 -10.42
N PHE A 102 4.70 -7.45 -9.41
CA PHE A 102 4.88 -8.25 -8.21
C PHE A 102 3.59 -9.04 -7.95
N PRO A 103 3.64 -10.37 -7.99
CA PRO A 103 2.47 -11.16 -7.60
C PRO A 103 2.18 -10.96 -6.12
N ALA A 104 0.91 -10.91 -5.78
CA ALA A 104 0.46 -10.84 -4.39
C ALA A 104 1.04 -12.03 -3.62
N GLN A 105 1.89 -11.76 -2.63
CA GLN A 105 2.48 -12.80 -1.79
C GLN A 105 1.63 -12.98 -0.54
N ASP A 106 1.36 -14.23 -0.22
CA ASP A 106 0.73 -14.58 1.04
C ASP A 106 1.76 -14.54 2.17
N ASN A 107 1.82 -13.40 2.85
CA ASN A 107 2.69 -13.17 4.00
C ASN A 107 1.97 -13.34 5.34
N ALA A 108 0.79 -13.97 5.34
CA ALA A 108 -0.06 -14.22 6.51
C ALA A 108 -0.44 -12.94 7.30
N ARG A 109 -0.49 -11.78 6.65
CA ARG A 109 -0.85 -10.51 7.27
C ARG A 109 -1.98 -9.83 6.52
N ILE A 110 -2.91 -9.27 7.29
CA ILE A 110 -4.02 -8.45 6.78
C ILE A 110 -4.04 -7.15 7.55
N ALA A 111 -4.18 -6.03 6.86
CA ALA A 111 -4.53 -4.76 7.47
C ALA A 111 -5.97 -4.40 7.10
N VAL A 112 -6.76 -3.94 8.07
CA VAL A 112 -8.10 -3.44 7.81
C VAL A 112 -8.17 -2.01 8.32
N GLN A 113 -8.57 -1.09 7.47
CA GLN A 113 -8.79 0.30 7.81
C GLN A 113 -10.28 0.61 7.69
N LEU A 114 -10.88 1.07 8.76
CA LEU A 114 -12.28 1.42 8.84
C LEU A 114 -12.42 2.88 9.22
N GLU A 115 -13.30 3.59 8.54
CA GLU A 115 -13.64 4.97 8.84
C GLU A 115 -15.11 5.06 9.25
N LEU A 116 -15.36 5.62 10.40
CA LEU A 116 -16.69 6.00 10.89
C LEU A 116 -17.05 7.41 10.42
N PRO A 117 -18.31 7.84 10.52
CA PRO A 117 -18.67 9.22 10.25
C PRO A 117 -17.83 10.18 11.09
N ILE A 118 -17.42 11.29 10.46
CA ILE A 118 -16.60 12.31 11.10
C ILE A 118 -17.28 12.86 12.34
N GLY A 119 -16.50 13.03 13.42
CA GLY A 119 -17.04 13.46 14.72
C GLY A 119 -17.47 12.31 15.63
N THR A 120 -17.34 11.05 15.17
CA THR A 120 -17.57 9.89 16.04
C THR A 120 -16.60 9.91 17.22
N ARG A 121 -17.13 9.69 18.41
CA ARG A 121 -16.32 9.64 19.63
C ARG A 121 -15.46 8.38 19.66
N LYS A 122 -14.27 8.53 20.19
CA LYS A 122 -13.29 7.46 20.34
C LYS A 122 -13.86 6.21 21.06
N GLU A 123 -14.72 6.41 22.07
CA GLU A 123 -15.32 5.34 22.85
C GLU A 123 -16.23 4.45 21.99
N ILE A 124 -17.00 5.05 21.06
CA ILE A 124 -17.85 4.30 20.12
C ILE A 124 -16.98 3.51 19.12
N ALA A 125 -15.94 4.13 18.61
CA ALA A 125 -15.00 3.45 17.71
C ALA A 125 -14.29 2.28 18.40
N GLN A 126 -13.94 2.44 19.67
CA GLN A 126 -13.35 1.38 20.48
C GLN A 126 -14.32 0.21 20.71
N GLU A 127 -15.58 0.49 21.09
CA GLU A 127 -16.61 -0.53 21.30
C GLU A 127 -16.85 -1.36 20.02
N LEU A 128 -16.93 -0.70 18.86
CA LEU A 128 -17.06 -1.37 17.57
C LEU A 128 -15.82 -2.22 17.24
N SER A 129 -14.63 -1.71 17.56
CA SER A 129 -13.38 -2.44 17.35
C SER A 129 -13.30 -3.71 18.20
N GLU A 130 -13.69 -3.63 19.47
CA GLU A 130 -13.76 -4.79 20.39
C GLU A 130 -14.76 -5.83 19.88
N LYS A 131 -15.94 -5.38 19.43
CA LYS A 131 -16.97 -6.24 18.85
C LYS A 131 -16.47 -7.00 17.64
N LEU A 132 -15.83 -6.30 16.68
CA LEU A 132 -15.25 -6.91 15.48
C LEU A 132 -14.10 -7.86 15.81
N THR A 133 -13.21 -7.46 16.73
CA THR A 133 -12.11 -8.32 17.20
C THR A 133 -12.66 -9.65 17.74
N ASN A 134 -13.66 -9.60 18.63
CA ASN A 134 -14.26 -10.78 19.22
C ASN A 134 -14.96 -11.66 18.16
N GLN A 135 -15.62 -11.05 17.19
CA GLN A 135 -16.27 -11.76 16.07
C GLN A 135 -15.23 -12.49 15.22
N TRP A 136 -14.17 -11.78 14.78
CA TRP A 136 -13.15 -12.38 13.92
C TRP A 136 -12.29 -13.40 14.67
N MET A 137 -11.91 -13.15 15.92
CA MET A 137 -11.20 -14.12 16.76
C MET A 137 -12.01 -15.39 16.99
N THR A 138 -13.33 -15.30 17.01
CA THR A 138 -14.21 -16.45 17.14
C THR A 138 -14.38 -17.18 15.81
N LYS A 139 -14.60 -16.43 14.70
CA LYS A 139 -14.81 -16.99 13.35
C LYS A 139 -13.55 -17.65 12.80
N TYR A 140 -12.40 -17.05 13.04
CA TYR A 140 -11.10 -17.48 12.49
C TYR A 140 -10.16 -18.05 13.57
N LYS A 141 -10.72 -18.65 14.63
CA LYS A 141 -10.00 -19.14 15.82
C LYS A 141 -8.78 -20.00 15.49
N ASP A 142 -8.90 -20.86 14.47
CA ASP A 142 -7.86 -21.86 14.14
C ASP A 142 -6.76 -21.30 13.23
N ILE A 143 -7.01 -20.16 12.56
CA ILE A 143 -6.10 -19.57 11.58
C ILE A 143 -5.59 -18.18 11.96
N MET A 144 -6.19 -17.50 12.94
CA MET A 144 -5.81 -16.17 13.40
C MET A 144 -4.89 -16.25 14.61
N LYS A 145 -3.63 -15.79 14.48
CA LYS A 145 -2.67 -15.72 15.60
C LYS A 145 -2.89 -14.50 16.47
N VAL A 146 -3.02 -13.34 15.83
CA VAL A 146 -3.10 -12.03 16.52
C VAL A 146 -4.03 -11.11 15.75
N CYS A 147 -4.87 -10.38 16.49
CA CYS A 147 -5.69 -9.29 15.99
C CYS A 147 -5.45 -8.06 16.88
N ASN A 148 -4.69 -7.11 16.39
CA ASN A 148 -4.45 -5.83 17.06
C ASN A 148 -5.25 -4.74 16.38
N TYR A 149 -5.81 -3.82 17.16
CA TYR A 149 -6.43 -2.62 16.61
C TYR A 149 -5.90 -1.35 17.27
N THR A 150 -5.96 -0.28 16.52
CA THR A 150 -5.63 1.07 16.97
C THR A 150 -6.80 1.99 16.66
N VAL A 151 -7.23 2.77 17.64
CA VAL A 151 -8.32 3.75 17.51
C VAL A 151 -7.85 5.10 17.98
N GLY A 152 -8.16 6.13 17.23
CA GLY A 152 -7.93 7.51 17.64
C GLY A 152 -6.76 8.16 16.97
N GLN A 153 -6.29 9.24 17.58
CA GLN A 153 -5.22 10.08 17.07
C GLN A 153 -3.91 9.76 17.79
N ALA A 154 -2.86 9.55 17.03
CA ALA A 154 -1.52 9.44 17.59
C ALA A 154 -1.02 10.82 18.04
N ASP A 155 -0.08 10.85 18.98
CA ASP A 155 0.57 12.08 19.41
C ASP A 155 1.32 12.74 18.25
N SER A 156 1.25 14.08 18.19
CA SER A 156 1.85 14.90 17.13
C SER A 156 3.37 14.76 17.01
N ASP A 157 4.02 14.22 18.04
CA ASP A 157 5.46 14.05 18.09
C ASP A 157 5.94 12.74 17.46
N ASN A 158 4.99 11.86 17.07
CA ASN A 158 5.32 10.62 16.37
C ASN A 158 5.32 10.83 14.85
N THR A 159 6.51 10.89 14.26
CA THR A 159 6.71 11.11 12.81
C THR A 159 6.01 10.04 11.96
N TRP A 160 5.93 8.79 12.42
CA TRP A 160 5.23 7.72 11.73
C TRP A 160 3.70 7.88 11.75
N ALA A 161 3.18 8.44 12.83
CA ALA A 161 1.76 8.70 12.97
C ALA A 161 1.28 9.84 12.07
N SER A 162 2.15 10.80 11.74
CA SER A 162 1.83 11.88 10.81
C SER A 162 1.73 11.42 9.34
N MET A 163 2.21 10.22 9.03
CA MET A 163 2.11 9.60 7.70
C MET A 163 0.84 8.76 7.51
N GLN A 164 0.04 8.60 8.54
CA GLN A 164 -1.22 7.85 8.50
C GLN A 164 -2.39 8.78 8.74
N ASP A 165 -3.55 8.40 8.19
CA ASP A 165 -4.79 9.11 8.48
C ASP A 165 -5.10 8.98 9.98
N ASN A 166 -5.22 10.09 10.67
CA ASN A 166 -5.43 10.17 12.10
C ASN A 166 -6.77 10.82 12.43
N GLY A 167 -7.53 10.19 13.30
CA GLY A 167 -8.80 10.75 13.78
C GLY A 167 -9.51 9.80 14.73
N SER A 168 -10.35 10.35 15.63
CA SER A 168 -11.12 9.54 16.58
C SER A 168 -12.12 8.59 15.91
N HIS A 169 -12.41 8.81 14.63
CA HIS A 169 -13.30 8.03 13.79
C HIS A 169 -12.58 6.97 12.94
N ILE A 170 -11.24 6.89 13.02
CA ILE A 170 -10.43 5.96 12.23
C ILE A 170 -10.01 4.77 13.11
N ILE A 171 -10.24 3.57 12.59
CA ILE A 171 -9.88 2.31 13.20
C ILE A 171 -8.93 1.58 12.26
N SER A 172 -7.78 1.17 12.75
CA SER A 172 -6.81 0.38 11.99
C SER A 172 -6.57 -0.96 12.67
N PHE A 173 -6.86 -2.05 11.97
CA PHE A 173 -6.55 -3.40 12.43
C PHE A 173 -5.29 -3.92 11.75
N ASN A 174 -4.47 -4.61 12.52
CA ASN A 174 -3.35 -5.41 12.04
C ASN A 174 -3.55 -6.85 12.49
N ILE A 175 -3.78 -7.73 11.54
CA ILE A 175 -4.13 -9.12 11.76
C ILE A 175 -3.00 -10.00 11.25
N SER A 176 -2.56 -10.94 12.08
CA SER A 176 -1.61 -11.98 11.68
C SER A 176 -2.29 -13.33 11.71
N LEU A 177 -2.19 -14.06 10.61
CA LEU A 177 -2.68 -15.41 10.46
C LEU A 177 -1.55 -16.44 10.69
N VAL A 178 -1.91 -17.71 10.73
CA VAL A 178 -0.94 -18.82 10.62
C VAL A 178 -0.32 -18.86 9.22
N ASP A 179 0.85 -19.50 9.13
CA ASP A 179 1.57 -19.58 7.87
C ASP A 179 0.77 -20.32 6.77
N PRO A 180 0.99 -20.02 5.48
CA PRO A 180 0.20 -20.59 4.39
C PRO A 180 0.19 -22.14 4.35
N GLY A 181 1.25 -22.80 4.91
CA GLY A 181 1.32 -24.25 5.00
C GLY A 181 0.46 -24.87 6.09
N ASP A 182 0.00 -24.08 7.06
CA ASP A 182 -0.75 -24.52 8.24
C ASP A 182 -2.25 -24.20 8.14
N ARG A 183 -2.73 -23.77 6.97
CA ARG A 183 -4.14 -23.41 6.74
C ARG A 183 -4.63 -23.86 5.36
N ASP A 184 -5.90 -24.26 5.28
CA ASP A 184 -6.54 -24.70 4.04
C ASP A 184 -7.11 -23.55 3.20
N ILE A 185 -7.25 -22.34 3.80
CA ILE A 185 -7.84 -21.16 3.16
C ILE A 185 -6.74 -20.16 2.75
N THR A 186 -6.85 -19.58 1.56
CA THR A 186 -5.91 -18.56 1.09
C THR A 186 -6.14 -17.22 1.78
N LEU A 187 -5.08 -16.39 1.86
CA LEU A 187 -5.16 -15.04 2.42
C LEU A 187 -6.23 -14.19 1.71
N GLU A 188 -6.30 -14.31 0.39
CA GLU A 188 -7.26 -13.58 -0.43
C GLU A 188 -8.71 -13.95 -0.10
N ALA A 189 -8.99 -15.26 0.07
CA ALA A 189 -10.32 -15.72 0.45
C ALA A 189 -10.74 -15.23 1.84
N VAL A 190 -9.80 -15.19 2.81
CA VAL A 190 -10.07 -14.59 4.14
C VAL A 190 -10.38 -13.10 4.03
N CYS A 191 -9.65 -12.37 3.18
CA CYS A 191 -9.92 -10.95 2.94
C CYS A 191 -11.29 -10.73 2.31
N ASP A 192 -11.70 -11.59 1.36
CA ASP A 192 -13.01 -11.49 0.72
C ASP A 192 -14.14 -11.76 1.71
N GLU A 193 -13.99 -12.78 2.58
CA GLU A 193 -14.93 -13.03 3.66
C GLU A 193 -15.02 -11.87 4.66
N MET A 194 -13.88 -11.25 5.01
CA MET A 194 -13.88 -10.07 5.87
C MET A 194 -14.57 -8.87 5.22
N ARG A 195 -14.41 -8.69 3.91
CA ARG A 195 -15.15 -7.66 3.14
C ARG A 195 -16.67 -7.89 3.19
N GLU A 196 -17.10 -9.15 3.06
CA GLU A 196 -18.52 -9.49 3.19
C GLU A 196 -19.05 -9.26 4.60
N ASP A 197 -18.28 -9.65 5.64
CA ASP A 197 -18.64 -9.40 7.04
C ASP A 197 -18.82 -7.88 7.29
N LEU A 198 -17.93 -7.04 6.73
CA LEU A 198 -17.98 -5.58 6.90
C LEU A 198 -19.18 -4.92 6.19
N LYS A 199 -19.73 -5.51 5.13
CA LYS A 199 -20.97 -5.03 4.51
C LYS A 199 -22.18 -5.07 5.44
N GLY A 200 -22.13 -5.91 6.46
CA GLY A 200 -23.14 -5.98 7.50
C GLY A 200 -23.13 -4.83 8.50
N TYR A 201 -22.16 -3.91 8.41
CA TYR A 201 -21.97 -2.78 9.30
C TYR A 201 -22.15 -1.45 8.56
N PRO A 202 -23.38 -0.92 8.46
CA PRO A 202 -23.64 0.34 7.75
C PRO A 202 -23.06 1.57 8.46
N GLU A 203 -22.53 1.40 9.67
CA GLU A 203 -21.90 2.46 10.46
C GLU A 203 -20.57 2.93 9.85
N PHE A 204 -19.90 2.09 9.04
CA PHE A 204 -18.65 2.47 8.41
C PHE A 204 -18.89 3.24 7.12
N SER A 205 -18.37 4.46 7.05
CA SER A 205 -18.37 5.28 5.84
C SER A 205 -17.38 4.74 4.80
N LYS A 206 -16.29 4.12 5.27
CA LYS A 206 -15.27 3.49 4.42
C LYS A 206 -14.71 2.25 5.13
N ALA A 207 -14.53 1.19 4.37
CA ALA A 207 -13.93 -0.05 4.87
C ALA A 207 -12.94 -0.59 3.82
N GLN A 208 -11.67 -0.69 4.19
CA GLN A 208 -10.61 -1.20 3.33
C GLN A 208 -9.98 -2.43 3.96
N VAL A 209 -9.88 -3.52 3.18
CA VAL A 209 -9.17 -4.73 3.57
C VAL A 209 -7.96 -4.90 2.65
N ILE A 210 -6.77 -4.78 3.23
CA ILE A 210 -5.49 -4.71 2.52
C ILE A 210 -4.71 -6.00 2.77
N LEU A 211 -4.37 -6.69 1.68
CA LEU A 211 -3.47 -7.85 1.75
C LEU A 211 -2.03 -7.39 2.03
N GLY A 212 -1.33 -8.15 2.84
CA GLY A 212 0.08 -7.89 3.11
C GLY A 212 0.37 -7.06 4.36
N GLY A 213 -0.67 -6.58 5.06
CA GLY A 213 -0.55 -5.98 6.39
C GLY A 213 0.20 -4.65 6.46
N SER A 214 0.21 -3.84 5.40
CA SER A 214 0.88 -2.54 5.43
C SER A 214 -0.09 -1.39 5.16
N ASN A 215 -0.32 -0.57 6.16
CA ASN A 215 -1.05 0.71 6.04
C ASN A 215 -0.17 1.83 5.46
N THR A 216 1.10 1.55 5.12
CA THR A 216 2.09 2.56 4.70
C THR A 216 2.16 2.76 3.19
N GLY A 217 1.12 2.43 2.45
CA GLY A 217 1.07 2.64 0.98
C GLY A 217 1.83 1.62 0.13
N MET A 218 2.58 0.71 0.75
CA MET A 218 3.22 -0.42 0.05
C MET A 218 2.40 -1.70 0.27
N SER A 219 1.13 -1.69 -0.17
CA SER A 219 0.33 -2.91 -0.15
C SER A 219 0.85 -3.89 -1.20
N ALA A 220 0.87 -5.18 -0.87
CA ALA A 220 1.17 -6.23 -1.83
C ALA A 220 0.04 -6.44 -2.86
N GLN A 221 -1.08 -5.75 -2.69
CA GLN A 221 -2.25 -5.86 -3.56
C GLN A 221 -2.12 -4.88 -4.74
N ALA A 222 -2.28 -5.40 -5.94
CA ALA A 222 -2.26 -4.59 -7.15
C ALA A 222 -3.43 -3.59 -7.15
N SER A 223 -3.14 -2.32 -7.40
CA SER A 223 -4.13 -1.28 -7.63
C SER A 223 -3.87 -0.56 -8.95
N ALA A 224 -4.95 -0.17 -9.61
CA ALA A 224 -4.90 0.77 -10.71
C ALA A 224 -5.23 2.16 -10.16
N ASP A 225 -4.24 3.03 -10.18
CA ASP A 225 -4.35 4.37 -9.61
C ASP A 225 -4.56 5.40 -10.72
N PHE A 226 -5.63 6.17 -10.58
CA PHE A 226 -6.00 7.24 -11.49
C PHE A 226 -5.90 8.58 -10.76
N GLU A 227 -4.94 9.39 -11.12
CA GLU A 227 -4.71 10.71 -10.55
C GLU A 227 -5.55 11.75 -11.30
N VAL A 228 -6.46 12.39 -10.60
CA VAL A 228 -7.32 13.46 -11.11
C VAL A 228 -6.70 14.80 -10.73
N TYR A 229 -6.15 15.51 -11.71
CA TYR A 229 -5.52 16.81 -11.57
C TYR A 229 -6.54 17.92 -11.77
N GLY A 230 -6.57 18.90 -10.88
CA GLY A 230 -7.42 20.07 -11.02
C GLY A 230 -7.29 21.04 -9.85
N TYR A 231 -7.52 22.33 -10.12
CA TYR A 231 -7.40 23.37 -9.11
C TYR A 231 -8.65 23.48 -8.22
N ASP A 232 -9.85 23.35 -8.82
CA ASP A 232 -11.12 23.39 -8.10
C ASP A 232 -11.42 22.04 -7.44
N MET A 233 -11.48 22.05 -6.11
CA MET A 233 -11.71 20.85 -5.32
C MET A 233 -13.09 20.25 -5.56
N THR A 234 -14.11 21.11 -5.73
CA THR A 234 -15.51 20.66 -5.91
C THR A 234 -15.66 19.90 -7.24
N VAL A 235 -15.03 20.42 -8.28
CA VAL A 235 -15.04 19.80 -9.60
C VAL A 235 -14.23 18.50 -9.58
N THR A 236 -13.04 18.50 -8.99
CA THR A 236 -12.21 17.28 -8.88
C THR A 236 -12.90 16.19 -8.07
N ASP A 237 -13.57 16.54 -6.96
CA ASP A 237 -14.31 15.58 -6.13
C ASP A 237 -15.49 14.97 -6.89
N SER A 238 -16.22 15.79 -7.67
CA SER A 238 -17.34 15.30 -8.50
C SER A 238 -16.87 14.32 -9.58
N VAL A 239 -15.74 14.63 -10.23
CA VAL A 239 -15.13 13.76 -11.26
C VAL A 239 -14.61 12.47 -10.62
N ALA A 240 -13.92 12.55 -9.49
CA ALA A 240 -13.43 11.39 -8.75
C ALA A 240 -14.57 10.47 -8.30
N ALA A 241 -15.67 11.04 -7.79
CA ALA A 241 -16.86 10.27 -7.40
C ALA A 241 -17.57 9.61 -8.59
N ARG A 242 -17.58 10.24 -9.77
CA ARG A 242 -18.10 9.62 -11.01
C ARG A 242 -17.19 8.49 -11.45
N LEU A 243 -15.86 8.71 -11.47
CA LEU A 243 -14.88 7.71 -11.84
C LEU A 243 -14.95 6.49 -10.90
N LYS A 244 -15.05 6.70 -9.59
CA LYS A 244 -15.28 5.63 -8.61
C LYS A 244 -16.48 4.75 -8.98
N ARG A 245 -17.63 5.35 -9.28
CA ARG A 245 -18.86 4.62 -9.63
C ARG A 245 -18.74 3.80 -10.91
N GLU A 246 -18.00 4.30 -11.89
CA GLU A 246 -17.80 3.59 -13.14
C GLU A 246 -16.75 2.48 -13.01
N LEU A 247 -15.67 2.71 -12.28
CA LEU A 247 -14.64 1.70 -12.02
C LEU A 247 -15.16 0.51 -11.22
N LEU A 248 -16.10 0.72 -10.29
CA LEU A 248 -16.77 -0.38 -9.56
C LEU A 248 -17.53 -1.37 -10.45
N LYS A 249 -17.87 -0.96 -11.69
CA LYS A 249 -18.54 -1.84 -12.67
C LYS A 249 -17.56 -2.68 -13.50
N VAL A 250 -16.27 -2.39 -13.39
CA VAL A 250 -15.23 -3.10 -14.15
C VAL A 250 -14.99 -4.47 -13.53
N LYS A 251 -14.96 -5.50 -14.36
CA LYS A 251 -14.68 -6.86 -13.91
C LYS A 251 -13.26 -6.95 -13.32
N GLY A 252 -13.13 -7.50 -12.12
CA GLY A 252 -11.88 -7.66 -11.42
C GLY A 252 -11.54 -6.50 -10.47
N VAL A 253 -12.37 -5.45 -10.42
CA VAL A 253 -12.30 -4.41 -9.40
C VAL A 253 -13.19 -4.81 -8.22
N THR A 254 -12.59 -4.92 -7.04
CA THR A 254 -13.29 -5.29 -5.80
C THR A 254 -13.66 -4.08 -4.96
N GLU A 255 -12.84 -3.07 -4.98
CA GLU A 255 -13.00 -1.86 -4.18
C GLU A 255 -12.40 -0.66 -4.92
N VAL A 256 -12.99 0.53 -4.75
CA VAL A 256 -12.44 1.77 -5.29
C VAL A 256 -12.38 2.82 -4.18
N ASN A 257 -11.19 3.31 -3.93
CA ASN A 257 -10.89 4.29 -2.90
C ASN A 257 -10.53 5.64 -3.50
N ILE A 258 -10.96 6.71 -2.85
CA ILE A 258 -10.57 8.07 -3.18
C ILE A 258 -9.61 8.53 -2.07
N SER A 259 -8.46 9.11 -2.44
CA SER A 259 -7.43 9.53 -1.48
C SER A 259 -7.90 10.70 -0.60
N ARG A 260 -8.77 11.56 -1.12
CA ARG A 260 -9.30 12.67 -0.35
C ARG A 260 -10.34 12.16 0.64
N SER A 261 -10.11 12.43 1.92
CA SER A 261 -11.06 12.16 3.00
C SER A 261 -12.23 13.16 2.95
N ASP A 262 -13.36 12.80 3.57
CA ASP A 262 -14.53 13.66 3.67
C ASP A 262 -14.20 14.98 4.37
N TYR A 263 -14.92 16.04 3.99
CA TYR A 263 -14.76 17.35 4.59
C TYR A 263 -15.14 17.33 6.07
N GLN A 264 -14.22 17.82 6.91
CA GLN A 264 -14.40 17.83 8.35
C GLN A 264 -14.95 19.18 8.80
N PRO A 265 -15.95 19.21 9.72
CA PRO A 265 -16.35 20.42 10.37
C PRO A 265 -15.25 20.89 11.32
N GLU A 266 -14.83 22.13 11.20
CA GLU A 266 -13.83 22.76 12.07
C GLU A 266 -14.30 24.13 12.54
N TYR A 267 -13.93 24.51 13.76
CA TYR A 267 -14.10 25.85 14.24
C TYR A 267 -12.87 26.68 13.89
N GLN A 268 -13.04 27.63 12.99
CA GLN A 268 -12.01 28.61 12.64
C GLN A 268 -12.22 29.90 13.44
N VAL A 269 -11.15 30.41 14.03
CA VAL A 269 -11.17 31.71 14.72
C VAL A 269 -10.58 32.75 13.78
N ASP A 270 -11.46 33.53 13.19
CA ASP A 270 -11.09 34.68 12.33
C ASP A 270 -10.79 35.88 13.21
N PHE A 271 -9.52 36.11 13.49
CA PHE A 271 -9.07 37.27 14.28
C PHE A 271 -9.05 38.55 13.46
N ASP A 272 -9.62 39.61 14.04
CA ASP A 272 -9.54 40.96 13.53
C ASP A 272 -8.18 41.60 13.93
N ARG A 273 -7.35 41.86 12.93
CA ARG A 273 -5.99 42.39 13.18
C ARG A 273 -5.98 43.79 13.77
N GLU A 274 -6.95 44.62 13.43
CA GLU A 274 -7.07 46.00 13.97
C GLU A 274 -7.47 45.97 15.45
N LYS A 275 -8.45 45.13 15.80
CA LYS A 275 -8.85 44.93 17.18
C LYS A 275 -7.74 44.31 18.03
N LEU A 276 -7.00 43.36 17.49
CA LEU A 276 -5.83 42.81 18.19
C LEU A 276 -4.79 43.88 18.48
N ALA A 277 -4.48 44.73 17.48
CA ALA A 277 -3.52 45.81 17.64
C ALA A 277 -3.98 46.87 18.70
N MET A 278 -5.28 47.21 18.74
CA MET A 278 -5.86 48.11 19.76
C MET A 278 -5.63 47.56 21.19
N HIS A 279 -5.60 46.26 21.36
CA HIS A 279 -5.36 45.61 22.63
C HIS A 279 -3.88 45.24 22.88
N GLY A 280 -2.97 45.70 22.02
CA GLY A 280 -1.51 45.38 22.12
C GLY A 280 -1.18 43.93 21.87
N LEU A 281 -2.01 43.24 21.07
CA LEU A 281 -1.85 41.84 20.66
C LEU A 281 -1.51 41.75 19.18
N ASN A 282 -0.86 40.66 18.81
CA ASN A 282 -0.69 40.26 17.42
C ASN A 282 -1.28 38.87 17.16
N LEU A 283 -1.44 38.50 15.89
CA LEU A 283 -2.08 37.26 15.49
C LEU A 283 -1.32 36.01 16.02
N ALA A 284 0.03 36.05 16.01
CA ALA A 284 0.85 34.95 16.49
C ALA A 284 0.67 34.74 18.00
N THR A 285 0.66 35.81 18.78
CA THR A 285 0.41 35.74 20.23
C THR A 285 -0.99 35.20 20.52
N ALA A 286 -2.01 35.72 19.87
CA ALA A 286 -3.39 35.28 20.06
C ALA A 286 -3.58 33.82 19.68
N GLY A 287 -3.04 33.38 18.54
CA GLY A 287 -3.09 31.99 18.10
C GLY A 287 -2.35 31.01 19.03
N ASN A 288 -1.17 31.41 19.53
CA ASN A 288 -0.43 30.59 20.50
C ASN A 288 -1.15 30.46 21.84
N TYR A 289 -1.79 31.55 22.32
CA TYR A 289 -2.60 31.47 23.52
C TYR A 289 -3.77 30.50 23.36
N LEU A 290 -4.50 30.59 22.25
CA LEU A 290 -5.60 29.71 21.96
C LEU A 290 -5.14 28.23 21.87
N ARG A 291 -4.09 27.97 21.09
CA ARG A 291 -3.51 26.65 20.96
C ARG A 291 -3.12 26.03 22.30
N ASN A 292 -2.40 26.78 23.11
CA ASN A 292 -1.89 26.28 24.40
C ASN A 292 -3.04 25.98 25.39
N ARG A 293 -4.16 26.67 25.31
CA ARG A 293 -5.31 26.43 26.18
C ARG A 293 -6.15 25.23 25.75
N ILE A 294 -6.27 25.01 24.45
CA ILE A 294 -7.06 23.92 23.88
C ILE A 294 -6.24 22.62 23.81
N ASN A 295 -5.11 22.66 23.11
CA ASN A 295 -4.25 21.48 22.92
C ASN A 295 -3.32 21.24 24.13
N GLY A 296 -3.01 22.30 24.87
CA GLY A 296 -2.05 22.27 25.96
C GLY A 296 -0.65 22.63 25.53
N ALA A 297 0.17 22.94 26.53
CA ALA A 297 1.61 23.14 26.38
C ALA A 297 2.33 22.24 27.38
N VAL A 298 3.45 21.66 26.97
CA VAL A 298 4.35 20.95 27.89
C VAL A 298 5.06 21.98 28.75
N ALA A 299 4.69 22.02 30.02
CA ALA A 299 5.21 23.00 30.97
C ALA A 299 6.54 22.52 31.62
N SER A 300 6.66 21.22 31.85
CA SER A 300 7.82 20.60 32.49
C SER A 300 7.83 19.10 32.21
N LYS A 301 8.88 18.41 32.65
CA LYS A 301 8.98 16.95 32.60
C LYS A 301 9.07 16.39 34.02
N TYR A 302 8.33 15.36 34.29
CA TYR A 302 8.46 14.55 35.49
C TYR A 302 9.44 13.41 35.21
N ARG A 303 10.39 13.21 36.10
CA ARG A 303 11.43 12.17 35.96
C ARG A 303 11.27 11.16 37.08
N GLU A 304 11.16 9.89 36.72
CA GLU A 304 11.04 8.77 37.64
C GLU A 304 11.73 7.53 37.04
N ASP A 305 12.57 6.87 37.82
CA ASP A 305 13.28 5.62 37.47
C ASP A 305 14.02 5.63 36.14
N GLY A 306 14.50 6.81 35.70
CA GLY A 306 15.22 7.00 34.43
C GLY A 306 14.35 7.37 33.25
N ASP A 307 13.04 7.36 33.40
CA ASP A 307 12.07 7.79 32.41
C ASP A 307 11.64 9.25 32.57
N GLU A 308 11.30 9.89 31.48
CA GLU A 308 10.81 11.27 31.45
C GLU A 308 9.36 11.30 30.96
N TYR A 309 8.47 11.90 31.75
CA TYR A 309 7.04 12.09 31.43
C TYR A 309 6.72 13.55 31.24
N ASP A 310 6.09 13.91 30.15
CA ASP A 310 5.68 15.29 29.87
C ASP A 310 4.51 15.73 30.77
N ILE A 311 4.70 16.84 31.49
CA ILE A 311 3.63 17.51 32.22
C ILE A 311 2.95 18.51 31.27
N LYS A 312 1.80 18.10 30.71
CA LYS A 312 1.02 18.91 29.76
C LYS A 312 -0.07 19.68 30.50
N VAL A 313 -0.03 21.01 30.41
CA VAL A 313 -1.02 21.90 31.01
C VAL A 313 -1.98 22.42 29.95
N ARG A 314 -3.28 22.22 30.16
CA ARG A 314 -4.36 22.69 29.30
C ARG A 314 -5.62 23.00 30.10
N TYR A 315 -6.61 23.65 29.47
CA TYR A 315 -7.89 23.86 30.11
C TYR A 315 -8.61 22.53 30.41
N ALA A 316 -9.32 22.49 31.52
CA ALA A 316 -10.20 21.38 31.85
C ALA A 316 -11.30 21.19 30.78
N PRO A 317 -11.83 19.98 30.59
CA PRO A 317 -12.79 19.68 29.53
C PRO A 317 -13.98 20.66 29.45
N GLU A 318 -14.54 21.03 30.61
CA GLU A 318 -15.69 21.93 30.71
C GLU A 318 -15.43 23.32 30.09
N PHE A 319 -14.18 23.76 29.99
CA PHE A 319 -13.82 25.08 29.43
C PHE A 319 -13.36 25.04 27.97
N ARG A 320 -13.47 23.89 27.28
CA ARG A 320 -12.99 23.74 25.90
C ARG A 320 -13.86 22.85 25.01
N THR A 321 -15.09 22.49 25.44
CA THR A 321 -15.95 21.55 24.71
C THR A 321 -17.07 22.21 23.93
N SER A 322 -17.35 23.51 24.14
CA SER A 322 -18.41 24.22 23.47
C SER A 322 -17.89 25.45 22.71
N LEU A 323 -18.65 25.90 21.70
CA LEU A 323 -18.40 27.15 20.97
C LEU A 323 -18.27 28.32 21.92
N GLU A 324 -19.21 28.44 22.90
CA GLU A 324 -19.21 29.47 23.90
C GLU A 324 -17.96 29.49 24.77
N SER A 325 -17.42 28.28 25.08
CA SER A 325 -16.15 28.16 25.80
C SER A 325 -14.99 28.71 25.00
N LEU A 326 -14.94 28.49 23.68
CA LEU A 326 -13.91 29.03 22.79
C LEU A 326 -13.98 30.56 22.70
N GLU A 327 -15.16 31.10 22.56
CA GLU A 327 -15.41 32.58 22.48
C GLU A 327 -15.01 33.31 23.76
N ASN A 328 -15.14 32.66 24.91
CA ASN A 328 -14.82 33.23 26.21
C ASN A 328 -13.38 32.98 26.68
N ILE A 329 -12.52 32.30 25.89
CA ILE A 329 -11.11 32.17 26.24
C ILE A 329 -10.44 33.55 26.38
N LEU A 330 -9.71 33.73 27.47
CA LEU A 330 -8.96 34.94 27.75
C LEU A 330 -7.56 34.88 27.13
N ILE A 331 -7.21 35.91 26.39
CA ILE A 331 -5.89 36.18 25.83
C ILE A 331 -5.28 37.35 26.61
N TYR A 332 -4.03 37.22 27.03
CA TYR A 332 -3.35 38.29 27.80
C TYR A 332 -2.31 38.97 26.91
N ASN A 333 -2.29 40.29 26.98
CA ASN A 333 -1.24 41.12 26.36
C ASN A 333 0.03 41.20 27.24
N ALA A 334 1.06 41.85 26.75
CA ALA A 334 2.34 42.01 27.48
C ALA A 334 2.19 42.86 28.76
N GLN A 335 1.14 43.64 28.86
CA GLN A 335 0.80 44.49 30.02
C GLN A 335 -0.07 43.75 31.06
N GLY A 336 -0.42 42.47 30.82
CA GLY A 336 -1.24 41.68 31.72
C GLY A 336 -2.74 41.93 31.60
N GLN A 337 -3.21 42.73 30.61
CA GLN A 337 -4.62 42.95 30.36
C GLN A 337 -5.20 41.76 29.62
N SER A 338 -6.40 41.34 30.01
CA SER A 338 -7.11 40.20 29.40
C SER A 338 -8.17 40.66 28.42
N VAL A 339 -8.27 39.99 27.27
CA VAL A 339 -9.31 40.21 26.24
C VAL A 339 -9.88 38.84 25.86
N ARG A 340 -11.18 38.77 25.61
CA ARG A 340 -11.84 37.56 25.18
C ARG A 340 -11.67 37.36 23.68
N VAL A 341 -11.65 36.12 23.22
CA VAL A 341 -11.58 35.78 21.79
C VAL A 341 -12.68 36.45 21.00
N LYS A 342 -13.93 36.48 21.51
CA LYS A 342 -15.08 37.11 20.86
C LYS A 342 -14.94 38.64 20.68
N ASP A 343 -14.13 39.29 21.48
CA ASP A 343 -13.94 40.76 21.41
C ASP A 343 -12.96 41.12 20.27
N VAL A 344 -12.06 40.21 19.93
CA VAL A 344 -10.99 40.40 18.93
C VAL A 344 -11.10 39.49 17.70
N GLY A 345 -12.13 38.67 17.64
CA GLY A 345 -12.34 37.72 16.51
C GLY A 345 -13.76 37.17 16.50
N LYS A 346 -14.01 36.31 15.52
CA LYS A 346 -15.25 35.55 15.39
C LYS A 346 -14.91 34.08 15.26
N VAL A 347 -15.66 33.21 15.92
CA VAL A 347 -15.58 31.78 15.75
C VAL A 347 -16.62 31.38 14.71
N VAL A 348 -16.16 30.74 13.63
CA VAL A 348 -17.01 30.34 12.50
C VAL A 348 -16.83 28.85 12.28
N GLU A 349 -17.94 28.15 12.14
CA GLU A 349 -17.91 26.73 11.70
C GLU A 349 -17.71 26.69 10.19
N ARG A 350 -16.72 25.94 9.75
CA ARG A 350 -16.41 25.68 8.33
C ARG A 350 -16.17 24.21 8.09
N PHE A 351 -16.43 23.79 6.87
CA PHE A 351 -16.03 22.46 6.39
C PHE A 351 -14.76 22.61 5.57
N ALA A 352 -13.73 21.88 5.96
CA ALA A 352 -12.43 21.90 5.29
C ALA A 352 -11.96 20.49 4.96
N PRO A 353 -11.31 20.29 3.81
CA PRO A 353 -10.67 19.01 3.54
C PRO A 353 -9.48 18.83 4.50
N PRO A 354 -9.38 17.66 5.18
CA PRO A 354 -8.31 17.43 6.16
C PRO A 354 -6.94 17.38 5.49
N THR A 355 -6.87 16.90 4.24
CA THR A 355 -5.64 16.75 3.47
C THR A 355 -5.79 17.29 2.06
N ILE A 356 -4.78 18.00 1.58
CA ILE A 356 -4.66 18.45 0.19
C ILE A 356 -3.39 17.87 -0.40
N GLU A 357 -3.55 16.84 -1.25
CA GLU A 357 -2.43 16.21 -1.95
C GLU A 357 -1.99 17.05 -3.15
N ARG A 358 -0.67 17.05 -3.38
CA ARG A 358 -0.07 17.71 -4.54
C ARG A 358 1.02 16.83 -5.12
N LYS A 359 1.03 16.72 -6.47
CA LYS A 359 2.10 16.15 -7.25
C LYS A 359 2.50 17.18 -8.31
N ASP A 360 3.80 17.39 -8.49
CA ASP A 360 4.34 18.38 -9.43
C ASP A 360 3.77 19.81 -9.27
N ARG A 361 3.46 20.21 -8.04
CA ARG A 361 2.85 21.49 -7.63
C ARG A 361 1.36 21.63 -7.96
N GLU A 362 0.76 20.67 -8.65
CA GLU A 362 -0.69 20.64 -8.91
C GLU A 362 -1.44 19.88 -7.84
N ARG A 363 -2.70 20.22 -7.62
CA ARG A 363 -3.57 19.48 -6.71
C ARG A 363 -4.04 18.22 -7.39
N ILE A 364 -3.97 17.11 -6.67
CA ILE A 364 -4.44 15.81 -7.14
C ILE A 364 -5.48 15.19 -6.20
N VAL A 365 -6.27 14.32 -6.78
CA VAL A 365 -7.08 13.32 -6.06
C VAL A 365 -6.81 11.98 -6.72
N THR A 366 -6.34 11.02 -5.96
CA THR A 366 -6.07 9.68 -6.46
C THR A 366 -7.30 8.79 -6.27
N VAL A 367 -7.72 8.14 -7.35
CA VAL A 367 -8.79 7.14 -7.34
C VAL A 367 -8.14 5.79 -7.57
N SER A 368 -8.02 5.00 -6.51
CA SER A 368 -7.36 3.70 -6.51
C SER A 368 -8.37 2.58 -6.64
N ALA A 369 -8.32 1.84 -7.75
CA ALA A 369 -9.12 0.65 -7.97
C ALA A 369 -8.32 -0.59 -7.52
N VAL A 370 -8.78 -1.23 -6.47
CA VAL A 370 -8.19 -2.45 -5.93
C VAL A 370 -8.60 -3.64 -6.80
N ILE A 371 -7.62 -4.43 -7.22
CA ILE A 371 -7.81 -5.50 -8.20
C ILE A 371 -7.72 -6.86 -7.51
N SER A 372 -8.63 -7.75 -7.84
CA SER A 372 -8.59 -9.17 -7.46
C SER A 372 -9.03 -10.03 -8.63
N GLY A 373 -8.25 -11.06 -8.93
CA GLY A 373 -8.57 -12.06 -9.96
C GLY A 373 -8.56 -11.55 -11.41
N ALA A 374 -7.98 -10.37 -11.70
CA ALA A 374 -7.81 -9.84 -13.05
C ALA A 374 -6.43 -9.21 -13.24
N PRO A 375 -5.84 -9.26 -14.46
CA PRO A 375 -4.57 -8.57 -14.73
C PRO A 375 -4.70 -7.05 -14.62
N LEU A 376 -3.69 -6.39 -14.05
CA LEU A 376 -3.64 -4.93 -13.91
C LEU A 376 -3.85 -4.22 -15.25
N GLY A 377 -3.19 -4.69 -16.32
CA GLY A 377 -3.30 -4.10 -17.65
C GLY A 377 -4.73 -4.08 -18.22
N ASP A 378 -5.52 -5.11 -17.95
CA ASP A 378 -6.91 -5.20 -18.43
C ASP A 378 -7.82 -4.19 -17.72
N VAL A 379 -7.64 -4.03 -16.41
CA VAL A 379 -8.38 -3.05 -15.60
C VAL A 379 -8.02 -1.63 -15.99
N VAL A 380 -6.72 -1.36 -16.22
CA VAL A 380 -6.25 -0.06 -16.71
C VAL A 380 -6.79 0.24 -18.11
N ALA A 381 -6.78 -0.74 -19.03
CA ALA A 381 -7.33 -0.56 -20.37
C ALA A 381 -8.85 -0.31 -20.35
N ALA A 382 -9.57 -0.98 -19.44
CA ALA A 382 -10.99 -0.73 -19.21
C ALA A 382 -11.23 0.67 -18.62
N GLY A 383 -10.41 1.08 -17.64
CA GLY A 383 -10.46 2.41 -17.03
C GLY A 383 -10.24 3.52 -18.06
N ASN A 384 -9.24 3.39 -18.93
CA ASN A 384 -9.00 4.37 -20.02
C ASN A 384 -10.22 4.51 -20.94
N LYS A 385 -10.83 3.40 -21.34
CA LYS A 385 -12.04 3.43 -22.17
C LYS A 385 -13.22 4.10 -21.46
N LEU A 386 -13.29 4.02 -20.14
CA LEU A 386 -14.31 4.72 -19.36
C LEU A 386 -14.01 6.22 -19.31
N ILE A 387 -12.75 6.60 -19.08
CA ILE A 387 -12.30 8.00 -19.05
C ILE A 387 -12.58 8.68 -20.39
N ASP A 388 -12.28 8.02 -21.53
CA ASP A 388 -12.55 8.52 -22.88
C ASP A 388 -14.03 8.78 -23.16
N LYS A 389 -14.93 8.06 -22.46
CA LYS A 389 -16.39 8.21 -22.58
C LYS A 389 -17.00 9.19 -21.60
N MET A 390 -16.24 9.54 -20.55
CA MET A 390 -16.70 10.49 -19.54
C MET A 390 -16.60 11.91 -20.09
N ASP A 391 -17.67 12.69 -19.86
CA ASP A 391 -17.63 14.14 -20.08
C ASP A 391 -16.83 14.78 -18.93
N ILE A 392 -15.55 15.09 -19.21
CA ILE A 392 -14.59 15.65 -18.27
C ILE A 392 -14.42 17.13 -18.59
N PRO A 393 -14.61 18.05 -17.61
CA PRO A 393 -14.32 19.46 -17.81
C PRO A 393 -12.88 19.69 -18.27
N GLY A 394 -12.67 20.63 -19.20
CA GLY A 394 -11.36 20.88 -19.79
C GLY A 394 -10.27 21.35 -18.81
N GLU A 395 -10.64 21.69 -17.59
CA GLU A 395 -9.75 22.06 -16.48
C GLU A 395 -9.19 20.85 -15.72
N ILE A 396 -9.72 19.65 -15.98
CA ILE A 396 -9.37 18.41 -15.27
C ILE A 396 -8.58 17.52 -16.22
N THR A 397 -7.46 16.99 -15.71
CA THR A 397 -6.68 15.97 -16.40
C THR A 397 -6.67 14.70 -15.54
N ILE A 398 -6.86 13.54 -16.18
CA ILE A 398 -6.76 12.25 -15.49
C ILE A 398 -5.55 11.51 -16.06
N GLN A 399 -4.64 11.08 -15.19
CA GLN A 399 -3.45 10.31 -15.56
C GLN A 399 -3.42 9.01 -14.77
N ILE A 400 -2.86 7.96 -15.39
CA ILE A 400 -2.64 6.70 -14.71
C ILE A 400 -1.27 6.77 -14.05
N SER A 401 -1.21 6.30 -12.81
CA SER A 401 0.02 6.29 -12.02
C SER A 401 0.21 4.96 -11.27
N GLY A 402 1.12 4.95 -10.32
CA GLY A 402 1.36 3.82 -9.45
C GLY A 402 2.10 2.67 -10.14
N TRP A 403 1.68 1.46 -9.87
CA TRP A 403 2.35 0.24 -10.37
C TRP A 403 2.35 0.13 -11.89
N TYR A 404 1.33 0.64 -12.56
CA TYR A 404 1.25 0.61 -14.02
C TYR A 404 2.27 1.54 -14.68
N GLU A 405 2.45 2.76 -14.16
CA GLU A 405 3.48 3.71 -14.60
C GLU A 405 4.88 3.10 -14.38
N ALA A 406 5.13 2.54 -13.19
CA ALA A 406 6.39 1.89 -12.86
C ALA A 406 6.73 0.66 -13.73
N GLN A 407 5.71 0.02 -14.32
CA GLN A 407 5.89 -1.12 -15.23
C GLN A 407 6.23 -0.67 -16.66
N GLN A 408 5.80 0.53 -17.08
CA GLN A 408 6.08 1.07 -18.41
C GLN A 408 7.46 1.74 -18.52
N ASP A 409 7.96 2.33 -17.42
CA ASP A 409 9.30 2.94 -17.31
C ASP A 409 10.40 1.87 -17.14
#